data_359a03cee4633c9f7ee1da65a959b1ff
#
_entry.id   359a03cee4633c9f7ee1da65a959b1ff
#
_cell.length_a   1.000
_cell.length_b   1.000
_cell.length_c   1.000
_cell.angle_alpha   90.00
_cell.angle_beta   90.00
_cell.angle_gamma   90.00
#
_symmetry.space_group_name_H-M   'P 1'
#
loop_
_entity.id
_entity.type
_entity.pdbx_description
1 polymer ?
#
loop_
_entity_poly.entity_id
_entity_poly.type
_entity_poly.pdbx_seq_one_letter_code
_entity_poly.pdbx_strand_id
1 'polypeptide(L)'
;MDTKEEIIRQFEAQTAPLSPETHEKLANILVRFELAKGDLFLREGEICKYYSMVAQGMIRLFYDKNGRDLTEHFSYEKGIFVSLESYFRQTPSYLMIEALEPTVIYSFPHDQLQDLMRANHEVEHMYCKMLENSLIESQQKADACRFETARERYHRLATE
;
A
#
# COMPACT_ATOMS: atom_id res chain seq x y z
N MET A 1 15.55 -13.09 3.17
CA MET A 1 14.77 -12.37 4.18
C MET A 1 15.00 -10.88 3.98
N ASP A 2 13.97 -10.17 3.61
CA ASP A 2 14.13 -8.76 3.28
C ASP A 2 14.48 -7.94 4.53
N THR A 3 15.47 -7.09 4.40
CA THR A 3 15.85 -6.16 5.45
C THR A 3 15.10 -4.84 5.27
N LYS A 4 15.07 -4.02 6.32
CA LYS A 4 14.49 -2.66 6.21
C LYS A 4 15.15 -1.84 5.10
N GLU A 5 16.46 -2.01 4.93
CA GLU A 5 17.20 -1.33 3.87
C GLU A 5 16.74 -1.74 2.46
N GLU A 6 16.54 -3.03 2.26
CA GLU A 6 16.05 -3.55 0.98
C GLU A 6 14.65 -3.02 0.67
N ILE A 7 13.79 -2.96 1.67
CA ILE A 7 12.43 -2.39 1.52
C ILE A 7 12.51 -0.90 1.15
N ILE A 8 13.36 -0.13 1.80
CA ILE A 8 13.55 1.29 1.46
C ILE A 8 14.06 1.44 0.01
N ARG A 9 14.99 0.59 -0.43
CA ARG A 9 15.45 0.58 -1.82
C ARG A 9 14.33 0.26 -2.81
N GLN A 10 13.39 -0.59 -2.43
CA GLN A 10 12.23 -0.89 -3.27
C GLN A 10 11.28 0.31 -3.39
N PHE A 11 11.06 1.04 -2.29
CA PHE A 11 10.33 2.31 -2.34
C PHE A 11 11.06 3.33 -3.21
N GLU A 12 12.36 3.46 -3.04
CA GLU A 12 13.21 4.35 -3.84
C GLU A 12 13.10 4.04 -5.33
N ALA A 13 13.17 2.76 -5.70
CA ALA A 13 13.08 2.33 -7.09
C ALA A 13 11.73 2.66 -7.75
N GLN A 14 10.68 2.74 -6.97
CA GLN A 14 9.33 3.06 -7.45
C GLN A 14 9.02 4.56 -7.39
N THR A 15 9.86 5.35 -6.75
CA THR A 15 9.60 6.77 -6.50
C THR A 15 10.75 7.67 -6.96
N ALA A 16 11.73 7.93 -6.09
CA ALA A 16 12.83 8.85 -6.36
C ALA A 16 14.07 8.47 -5.53
N PRO A 17 15.29 8.80 -6.02
CA PRO A 17 16.53 8.54 -5.28
C PRO A 17 16.54 9.21 -3.91
N LEU A 18 17.11 8.53 -2.93
CA LEU A 18 17.23 8.98 -1.56
C LEU A 18 18.71 8.97 -1.11
N SER A 19 19.11 9.94 -0.28
CA SER A 19 20.44 9.94 0.32
C SER A 19 20.56 8.85 1.39
N PRO A 20 21.79 8.42 1.73
CA PRO A 20 22.01 7.44 2.81
C PRO A 20 21.44 7.89 4.17
N GLU A 21 21.49 9.19 4.46
CA GLU A 21 20.91 9.76 5.68
C GLU A 21 19.39 9.58 5.71
N THR A 22 18.73 9.84 4.58
CA THR A 22 17.27 9.66 4.45
C THR A 22 16.88 8.19 4.55
N HIS A 23 17.66 7.27 3.94
CA HIS A 23 17.48 5.83 4.11
C HIS A 23 17.44 5.42 5.58
N GLU A 24 18.41 5.90 6.36
CA GLU A 24 18.49 5.60 7.79
C GLU A 24 17.27 6.12 8.55
N LYS A 25 16.87 7.36 8.29
CA LYS A 25 15.68 7.97 8.92
C LYS A 25 14.42 7.20 8.62
N LEU A 26 14.21 6.79 7.38
CA LEU A 26 13.05 5.98 6.98
C LEU A 26 13.10 4.58 7.60
N ALA A 27 14.27 3.94 7.63
CA ALA A 27 14.42 2.64 8.25
C ALA A 27 14.09 2.66 9.74
N ASN A 28 14.41 3.75 10.43
CA ASN A 28 14.13 3.91 11.86
C ASN A 28 12.64 3.97 12.19
N ILE A 29 11.79 4.46 11.29
CA ILE A 29 10.35 4.51 11.51
C ILE A 29 9.60 3.31 10.91
N LEU A 30 10.24 2.55 10.05
CA LEU A 30 9.63 1.42 9.36
C LEU A 30 9.35 0.27 10.34
N VAL A 31 8.11 -0.21 10.36
CA VAL A 31 7.65 -1.29 11.24
C VAL A 31 7.40 -2.55 10.41
N ARG A 32 7.90 -3.69 10.92
CA ARG A 32 7.70 -5.01 10.31
C ARG A 32 6.55 -5.74 11.00
N PHE A 33 5.64 -6.30 10.21
CA PHE A 33 4.56 -7.15 10.70
C PHE A 33 4.61 -8.51 10.03
N GLU A 34 4.33 -9.55 10.80
CA GLU A 34 4.10 -10.91 10.30
C GLU A 34 2.62 -11.24 10.48
N LEU A 35 2.00 -11.73 9.41
CA LEU A 35 0.59 -12.09 9.38
C LEU A 35 0.45 -13.55 9.00
N ALA A 36 -0.37 -14.31 9.73
CA ALA A 36 -0.80 -15.62 9.32
C ALA A 36 -1.92 -15.50 8.28
N LYS A 37 -2.11 -16.56 7.50
CA LYS A 37 -3.24 -16.63 6.56
C LYS A 37 -4.55 -16.35 7.30
N GLY A 38 -5.33 -15.42 6.78
CA GLY A 38 -6.62 -15.03 7.35
C GLY A 38 -6.56 -13.91 8.38
N ASP A 39 -5.37 -13.50 8.81
CA ASP A 39 -5.23 -12.38 9.73
C ASP A 39 -5.70 -11.07 9.07
N LEU A 40 -6.43 -10.27 9.84
CA LEU A 40 -6.86 -8.94 9.43
C LEU A 40 -5.85 -7.91 9.94
N PHE A 41 -5.20 -7.24 9.01
CA PHE A 41 -4.31 -6.11 9.32
C PHE A 41 -5.08 -4.82 9.57
N LEU A 42 -6.21 -4.69 8.94
CA LEU A 42 -7.16 -3.58 9.15
C LEU A 42 -8.58 -4.14 9.14
N ARG A 43 -9.37 -3.78 10.16
CA ARG A 43 -10.79 -4.12 10.24
C ARG A 43 -11.66 -2.94 9.88
N GLU A 44 -12.86 -3.22 9.38
CA GLU A 44 -13.88 -2.18 9.15
C GLU A 44 -14.10 -1.35 10.43
N GLY A 45 -14.10 -0.04 10.27
CA GLY A 45 -14.27 0.89 11.40
C GLY A 45 -12.98 1.31 12.08
N GLU A 46 -11.87 0.61 11.85
CA GLU A 46 -10.56 1.03 12.35
C GLU A 46 -9.96 2.11 11.43
N ILE A 47 -9.07 2.92 12.00
CA ILE A 47 -8.33 3.93 11.24
C ILE A 47 -7.07 3.28 10.65
N CYS A 48 -6.86 3.45 9.35
CA CYS A 48 -5.63 3.00 8.68
C CYS A 48 -4.47 3.89 9.08
N LYS A 49 -3.54 3.35 9.87
CA LYS A 49 -2.39 4.10 10.41
C LYS A 49 -1.10 3.85 9.66
N TYR A 50 -1.11 2.99 8.63
CA TYR A 50 0.10 2.53 7.99
C TYR A 50 0.01 2.60 6.47
N TYR A 51 1.10 3.08 5.86
CA TYR A 51 1.36 2.98 4.43
C TYR A 51 2.35 1.84 4.24
N SER A 52 1.96 0.80 3.50
CA SER A 52 2.62 -0.51 3.61
C SER A 52 3.09 -1.08 2.28
N MET A 53 4.11 -1.93 2.35
CA MET A 53 4.60 -2.73 1.23
C MET A 53 4.65 -4.20 1.64
N VAL A 54 4.25 -5.08 0.73
CA VAL A 54 4.39 -6.53 0.91
C VAL A 54 5.83 -6.94 0.62
N ALA A 55 6.51 -7.51 1.62
CA ALA A 55 7.84 -8.09 1.44
C ALA A 55 7.75 -9.53 0.96
N GLN A 56 6.80 -10.28 1.52
CA GLN A 56 6.57 -11.69 1.17
C GLN A 56 5.10 -12.01 1.39
N GLY A 57 4.51 -12.77 0.49
CA GLY A 57 3.12 -13.22 0.60
C GLY A 57 2.14 -12.39 -0.22
N MET A 58 0.89 -12.38 0.19
CA MET A 58 -0.19 -11.72 -0.52
C MET A 58 -1.25 -11.21 0.44
N ILE A 59 -1.75 -10.01 0.19
CA ILE A 59 -2.89 -9.41 0.90
C ILE A 59 -3.98 -9.03 -0.08
N ARG A 60 -5.18 -8.83 0.44
CA ARG A 60 -6.28 -8.19 -0.31
C ARG A 60 -6.88 -7.06 0.49
N LEU A 61 -7.33 -6.04 -0.21
CA LEU A 61 -8.20 -5.01 0.32
C LEU A 61 -9.62 -5.34 -0.14
N PHE A 62 -10.55 -5.38 0.80
CA PHE A 62 -11.92 -5.79 0.50
C PHE A 62 -12.91 -5.05 1.41
N TYR A 63 -14.17 -5.10 1.04
CA TYR A 63 -15.26 -4.51 1.83
C TYR A 63 -16.51 -5.38 1.73
N ASP A 64 -17.40 -5.23 2.69
CA ASP A 64 -18.71 -5.87 2.69
C ASP A 64 -19.75 -4.88 2.17
N LYS A 65 -20.48 -5.29 1.14
CA LYS A 65 -21.61 -4.53 0.62
C LYS A 65 -22.86 -5.41 0.62
N ASN A 66 -23.77 -5.12 1.54
CA ASN A 66 -25.02 -5.87 1.68
C ASN A 66 -24.83 -7.38 1.87
N GLY A 67 -23.88 -7.76 2.72
CA GLY A 67 -23.54 -9.17 2.98
C GLY A 67 -22.64 -9.81 1.93
N ARG A 68 -22.19 -9.06 0.92
CA ARG A 68 -21.25 -9.54 -0.10
C ARG A 68 -19.84 -9.06 0.19
N ASP A 69 -18.92 -9.98 0.25
CA ASP A 69 -17.48 -9.75 0.32
C ASP A 69 -16.98 -9.38 -1.09
N LEU A 70 -16.52 -8.14 -1.25
CA LEU A 70 -16.04 -7.62 -2.54
C LEU A 70 -14.57 -7.21 -2.40
N THR A 71 -13.69 -7.88 -3.15
CA THR A 71 -12.27 -7.51 -3.21
C THR A 71 -12.07 -6.34 -4.16
N GLU A 72 -11.43 -5.27 -3.66
CA GLU A 72 -11.08 -4.09 -4.44
C GLU A 72 -9.69 -4.19 -5.05
N HIS A 73 -8.74 -4.75 -4.29
CA HIS A 73 -7.33 -4.78 -4.70
C HIS A 73 -6.60 -5.97 -4.08
N PHE A 74 -5.71 -6.59 -4.86
CA PHE A 74 -4.73 -7.56 -4.38
C PHE A 74 -3.35 -6.93 -4.43
N SER A 75 -2.53 -7.21 -3.43
CA SER A 75 -1.13 -6.79 -3.40
C SER A 75 -0.23 -7.95 -3.02
N TYR A 76 0.85 -8.12 -3.74
CA TYR A 76 1.84 -9.17 -3.55
C TYR A 76 3.24 -8.54 -3.51
N GLU A 77 4.28 -9.33 -3.51
CA GLU A 77 5.66 -8.87 -3.31
C GLU A 77 6.00 -7.58 -4.05
N LYS A 78 6.56 -6.61 -3.34
CA LYS A 78 6.89 -5.25 -3.76
C LYS A 78 5.66 -4.35 -3.98
N GLY A 79 4.46 -4.89 -3.83
CA GLY A 79 3.22 -4.11 -3.95
C GLY A 79 3.01 -3.21 -2.75
N ILE A 80 2.65 -1.95 -3.03
CA ILE A 80 2.29 -0.95 -2.01
C ILE A 80 0.78 -1.00 -1.83
N PHE A 81 0.32 -0.90 -0.59
CA PHE A 81 -1.11 -0.90 -0.27
C PHE A 81 -1.44 0.01 0.91
N VAL A 82 -2.64 0.54 0.88
CA VAL A 82 -3.14 1.43 1.93
C VAL A 82 -4.64 1.61 1.74
N SER A 83 -5.39 1.81 2.84
CA SER A 83 -6.75 2.33 2.74
C SER A 83 -6.64 3.85 2.64
N LEU A 84 -6.69 4.37 1.41
CA LEU A 84 -6.29 5.74 1.08
C LEU A 84 -7.03 6.80 1.87
N GLU A 85 -8.34 6.83 1.80
CA GLU A 85 -9.12 7.86 2.48
C GLU A 85 -8.92 7.82 3.99
N SER A 86 -8.97 6.61 4.56
CA SER A 86 -8.76 6.42 6.00
C SER A 86 -7.37 6.90 6.43
N TYR A 87 -6.34 6.55 5.68
CA TYR A 87 -4.96 6.95 5.98
C TYR A 87 -4.76 8.46 5.87
N PHE A 88 -5.20 9.07 4.78
CA PHE A 88 -4.99 10.50 4.58
C PHE A 88 -5.80 11.37 5.53
N ARG A 89 -7.04 11.01 5.80
CA ARG A 89 -7.93 11.77 6.69
C ARG A 89 -7.87 11.33 8.15
N GLN A 90 -7.25 10.19 8.43
CA GLN A 90 -7.26 9.54 9.76
C GLN A 90 -8.70 9.38 10.28
N THR A 91 -9.55 8.81 9.44
CA THR A 91 -10.95 8.49 9.72
C THR A 91 -11.20 6.98 9.56
N PRO A 92 -12.26 6.44 10.17
CA PRO A 92 -12.57 5.01 10.08
C PRO A 92 -12.66 4.50 8.63
N SER A 93 -12.07 3.33 8.39
CA SER A 93 -12.04 2.70 7.09
C SER A 93 -13.27 1.81 6.86
N TYR A 94 -13.83 1.85 5.66
CA TYR A 94 -14.78 0.85 5.21
C TYR A 94 -14.08 -0.37 4.60
N LEU A 95 -12.81 -0.21 4.21
CA LEU A 95 -11.99 -1.30 3.69
C LEU A 95 -11.39 -2.12 4.83
N MET A 96 -11.22 -3.40 4.56
CA MET A 96 -10.50 -4.34 5.39
C MET A 96 -9.27 -4.84 4.64
N ILE A 97 -8.23 -5.23 5.37
CA ILE A 97 -6.99 -5.78 4.80
C ILE A 97 -6.74 -7.14 5.42
N GLU A 98 -6.65 -8.16 4.57
CA GLU A 98 -6.49 -9.55 4.99
C GLU A 98 -5.30 -10.20 4.31
N ALA A 99 -4.54 -10.99 5.07
CA ALA A 99 -3.48 -11.85 4.52
C ALA A 99 -4.10 -13.11 3.92
N LEU A 100 -3.81 -13.37 2.65
CA LEU A 100 -4.32 -14.56 1.93
C LEU A 100 -3.42 -15.79 2.10
N GLU A 101 -2.21 -15.58 2.58
CA GLU A 101 -1.21 -16.60 2.90
C GLU A 101 -0.28 -16.02 3.98
N PRO A 102 0.66 -16.80 4.55
CA PRO A 102 1.64 -16.23 5.48
C PRO A 102 2.37 -15.06 4.82
N THR A 103 2.30 -13.89 5.43
CA THR A 103 2.71 -12.62 4.81
C THR A 103 3.58 -11.81 5.75
N VAL A 104 4.61 -11.19 5.18
CA VAL A 104 5.46 -10.20 5.85
C VAL A 104 5.26 -8.86 5.17
N ILE A 105 4.94 -7.85 5.95
CA ILE A 105 4.78 -6.48 5.46
C ILE A 105 5.67 -5.52 6.24
N TYR A 106 6.04 -4.44 5.58
CA TYR A 106 6.73 -3.30 6.20
C TYR A 106 5.89 -2.06 6.00
N SER A 107 5.78 -1.26 7.05
CA SER A 107 4.80 -0.18 7.10
C SER A 107 5.40 1.10 7.65
N PHE A 108 5.05 2.23 7.03
CA PHE A 108 5.34 3.55 7.57
C PHE A 108 4.15 4.03 8.40
N PRO A 109 4.34 4.25 9.71
CA PRO A 109 3.31 4.86 10.54
C PRO A 109 2.98 6.27 10.08
N HIS A 110 1.70 6.62 10.02
CA HIS A 110 1.23 7.91 9.52
C HIS A 110 1.91 9.10 10.18
N ASP A 111 1.85 9.19 11.51
CA ASP A 111 2.33 10.38 12.21
C ASP A 111 3.85 10.55 12.10
N GLN A 112 4.60 9.47 12.21
CA GLN A 112 6.05 9.48 12.08
C GLN A 112 6.48 9.84 10.65
N LEU A 113 5.79 9.34 9.63
CA LEU A 113 6.06 9.69 8.25
C LEU A 113 5.75 11.17 7.98
N GLN A 114 4.64 11.67 8.50
CA GLN A 114 4.29 13.09 8.40
C GLN A 114 5.35 13.98 9.03
N ASP A 115 5.85 13.61 10.20
CA ASP A 115 6.91 14.37 10.88
C ASP A 115 8.19 14.39 10.06
N LEU A 116 8.58 13.25 9.47
CA LEU A 116 9.74 13.20 8.57
C LEU A 116 9.56 14.06 7.33
N MET A 117 8.36 14.07 6.73
CA MET A 117 8.08 14.89 5.56
C MET A 117 8.23 16.38 5.85
N ARG A 118 7.83 16.84 7.03
CA ARG A 118 7.99 18.24 7.43
C ARG A 118 9.45 18.65 7.57
N ALA A 119 10.30 17.71 7.96
CA ALA A 119 11.71 17.97 8.25
C ALA A 119 12.66 17.59 7.11
N ASN A 120 12.20 16.86 6.09
CA ASN A 120 13.05 16.30 5.06
C ASN A 120 12.39 16.32 3.70
N HIS A 121 12.95 17.15 2.80
CA HIS A 121 12.40 17.34 1.45
C HIS A 121 12.47 16.06 0.59
N GLU A 122 13.48 15.22 0.75
CA GLU A 122 13.56 13.96 0.00
C GLU A 122 12.41 13.02 0.35
N VAL A 123 12.02 12.95 1.64
CA VAL A 123 10.88 12.14 2.09
C VAL A 123 9.58 12.71 1.52
N GLU A 124 9.40 14.01 1.55
CA GLU A 124 8.25 14.68 0.94
C GLU A 124 8.17 14.40 -0.56
N HIS A 125 9.30 14.48 -1.26
CA HIS A 125 9.36 14.20 -2.70
C HIS A 125 9.03 12.73 -3.00
N MET A 126 9.57 11.79 -2.22
CA MET A 126 9.22 10.37 -2.32
C MET A 126 7.71 10.17 -2.16
N TYR A 127 7.12 10.81 -1.16
CA TYR A 127 5.69 10.72 -0.89
C TYR A 127 4.86 11.30 -2.04
N CYS A 128 5.27 12.43 -2.61
CA CYS A 128 4.64 13.00 -3.80
C CYS A 128 4.66 12.02 -4.98
N LYS A 129 5.77 11.32 -5.20
CA LYS A 129 5.87 10.31 -6.25
C LYS A 129 4.97 9.11 -5.98
N MET A 130 4.85 8.69 -4.72
CA MET A 130 3.91 7.64 -4.33
C MET A 130 2.46 8.05 -4.63
N LEU A 131 2.10 9.30 -4.35
CA LEU A 131 0.77 9.84 -4.66
C LEU A 131 0.52 9.94 -6.17
N GLU A 132 1.50 10.41 -6.93
CA GLU A 132 1.41 10.45 -8.39
C GLU A 132 1.15 9.06 -8.97
N ASN A 133 1.91 8.06 -8.53
CA ASN A 133 1.74 6.67 -8.98
C ASN A 133 0.35 6.13 -8.63
N SER A 134 -0.12 6.40 -7.42
CA SER A 134 -1.47 6.00 -6.99
C SER A 134 -2.56 6.65 -7.81
N LEU A 135 -2.39 7.93 -8.15
CA LEU A 135 -3.35 8.67 -8.97
C LEU A 135 -3.39 8.14 -10.41
N ILE A 136 -2.23 7.87 -10.99
CA ILE A 136 -2.13 7.28 -12.33
C ILE A 136 -2.81 5.91 -12.36
N GLU A 137 -2.52 5.06 -11.39
CA GLU A 137 -3.11 3.73 -11.27
C GLU A 137 -4.64 3.81 -11.14
N SER A 138 -5.13 4.73 -10.32
CA SER A 138 -6.55 4.99 -10.15
C SER A 138 -7.21 5.45 -11.46
N GLN A 139 -6.54 6.33 -12.19
CA GLN A 139 -7.02 6.81 -13.49
C GLN A 139 -7.07 5.68 -14.51
N GLN A 140 -6.05 4.83 -14.55
CA GLN A 140 -6.01 3.67 -15.46
C GLN A 140 -7.15 2.69 -15.17
N LYS A 141 -7.46 2.45 -13.89
CA LYS A 141 -8.60 1.61 -13.50
C LYS A 141 -9.93 2.23 -13.92
N ALA A 142 -10.08 3.53 -13.77
CA ALA A 142 -11.28 4.24 -14.20
C ALA A 142 -11.44 4.18 -15.72
N ASP A 143 -10.38 4.37 -16.48
CA ASP A 143 -10.38 4.27 -17.93
C ASP A 143 -10.71 2.87 -18.40
N ALA A 144 -10.16 1.84 -17.77
CA ALA A 144 -10.49 0.44 -18.07
C ALA A 144 -12.00 0.16 -17.88
N CYS A 145 -12.58 0.71 -16.81
CA CYS A 145 -14.03 0.59 -16.58
C CYS A 145 -14.88 1.29 -17.63
N ARG A 146 -14.38 2.40 -18.21
CA ARG A 146 -15.11 3.21 -19.20
C ARG A 146 -14.99 2.68 -20.61
N PHE A 147 -13.83 2.19 -21.00
CA PHE A 147 -13.49 1.91 -22.41
C PHE A 147 -13.32 0.45 -22.74
N GLU A 148 -13.06 -0.40 -21.76
CA GLU A 148 -12.95 -1.84 -21.98
C GLU A 148 -14.30 -2.54 -21.89
N THR A 149 -14.56 -3.47 -22.83
CA THR A 149 -15.64 -4.43 -22.67
C THR A 149 -15.33 -5.40 -21.52
N ALA A 150 -16.35 -6.09 -20.99
CA ALA A 150 -16.17 -7.10 -19.96
C ALA A 150 -15.18 -8.20 -20.41
N ARG A 151 -15.21 -8.57 -21.69
CA ARG A 151 -14.32 -9.57 -22.27
C ARG A 151 -12.87 -9.09 -22.35
N GLU A 152 -12.65 -7.87 -22.81
CA GLU A 152 -11.34 -7.25 -22.88
C GLU A 152 -10.70 -7.12 -21.48
N ARG A 153 -11.51 -6.69 -20.51
CA ARG A 153 -11.09 -6.59 -19.12
C ARG A 153 -10.67 -7.96 -18.55
N TYR A 154 -11.47 -8.98 -18.82
CA TYR A 154 -11.16 -10.34 -18.40
C TYR A 154 -9.82 -10.82 -18.99
N HIS A 155 -9.62 -10.63 -20.30
CA HIS A 155 -8.38 -11.02 -20.96
C HIS A 155 -7.17 -10.27 -20.41
N ARG A 156 -7.28 -8.97 -20.17
CA ARG A 156 -6.21 -8.18 -19.58
C ARG A 156 -5.82 -8.71 -18.18
N LEU A 157 -6.80 -8.91 -17.31
CA LEU A 157 -6.56 -9.38 -15.95
C LEU A 157 -6.00 -10.80 -15.90
N ALA A 158 -6.39 -11.66 -16.82
CA ALA A 158 -5.90 -13.03 -16.88
C ALA A 158 -4.43 -13.13 -17.35
N THR A 159 -3.89 -12.10 -18.00
CA THR A 159 -2.52 -12.06 -18.53
C THR A 159 -1.54 -11.25 -17.68
N GLU A 160 -2.03 -10.55 -16.67
CA GLU A 160 -1.20 -9.78 -15.73
C GLU A 160 -0.57 -10.61 -14.60
#